data_0959f6c6cee60e9efc32cd64e0fce071
#
_entry.id   0959f6c6cee60e9efc32cd64e0fce071
#
_cell.length_a   1.000
_cell.length_b   1.000
_cell.length_c   1.000
_cell.angle_alpha   90.00
_cell.angle_beta   90.00
_cell.angle_gamma   90.00
#
_symmetry.space_group_name_H-M   'P 1'
#
loop_
_entity.id
_entity.type
_entity.pdbx_description
1 polymer ?
#
loop_
_entity_poly.entity_id
_entity_poly.type
_entity_poly.pdbx_seq_one_letter_code
_entity_poly.pdbx_strand_id
1 'polypeptide(L)'
;LIHLHDIRYVRLGTANLQDAVRYATQVLGLEIARKEGKAVYLRSDNRDHTLCYFEGDPRDHSVAFDVDTPEELDHALASLTGGGYTARRGTADEIEQRYVRDLVVFTDPSGNRIELVLDPHHSGRRYFPSRDAGITGFSHIGLRTLDPRRDEAFWTQLLSAKVSDRIGQAPLLRIDEIHHKLALFPSAFPGVQHINHQVESVDDVMRAYYMLRELGIPIRFGPGRHPTSGAIFLYFEGPDGMIYEYSTGVRRITAEDEKTYRPRSFPVALSSFCMWGSKPDIPEFKT
;
A
#
# COMPACT_ATOMS: atom_id res chain seq x y z
N LEU A 1 8.03 -17.36 12.14
CA LEU A 1 7.70 -16.14 11.42
C LEU A 1 7.03 -16.49 10.10
N ILE A 2 6.02 -15.71 9.71
CA ILE A 2 5.38 -15.76 8.41
C ILE A 2 6.18 -14.85 7.50
N HIS A 3 6.77 -15.39 6.43
CA HIS A 3 7.59 -14.63 5.50
C HIS A 3 6.71 -13.98 4.43
N LEU A 4 6.77 -12.64 4.34
CA LEU A 4 6.12 -11.87 3.30
C LEU A 4 7.12 -11.57 2.19
N HIS A 5 6.73 -11.75 0.92
CA HIS A 5 7.63 -11.55 -0.22
C HIS A 5 7.39 -10.23 -0.95
N ASP A 6 6.14 -9.87 -1.22
CA ASP A 6 5.81 -8.57 -1.80
C ASP A 6 4.39 -8.16 -1.41
N ILE A 7 4.09 -6.88 -1.54
CA ILE A 7 2.71 -6.38 -1.52
C ILE A 7 2.07 -6.68 -2.87
N ARG A 8 0.85 -7.25 -2.85
CA ARG A 8 0.22 -7.70 -4.10
C ARG A 8 -0.84 -6.77 -4.65
N TYR A 9 -1.85 -6.47 -3.86
CA TYR A 9 -2.95 -5.58 -4.25
C TYR A 9 -3.64 -4.94 -3.05
N VAL A 10 -4.42 -3.91 -3.35
CA VAL A 10 -5.41 -3.32 -2.44
C VAL A 10 -6.80 -3.48 -3.04
N ARG A 11 -7.78 -3.84 -2.23
CA ARG A 11 -9.20 -3.86 -2.58
C ARG A 11 -9.91 -2.78 -1.79
N LEU A 12 -10.72 -1.97 -2.45
CA LEU A 12 -11.47 -0.87 -1.84
C LEU A 12 -12.94 -0.93 -2.23
N GLY A 13 -13.81 -0.86 -1.24
CA GLY A 13 -15.20 -0.52 -1.48
C GLY A 13 -15.31 0.92 -1.98
N THR A 14 -16.30 1.19 -2.81
CA THR A 14 -16.61 2.55 -3.28
C THR A 14 -18.10 2.76 -3.43
N ALA A 15 -18.55 3.96 -3.09
CA ALA A 15 -19.95 4.35 -3.27
C ALA A 15 -20.32 4.56 -4.77
N ASN A 16 -19.32 4.87 -5.61
CA ASN A 16 -19.53 5.10 -7.04
C ASN A 16 -18.42 4.43 -7.87
N LEU A 17 -18.65 3.17 -8.25
CA LEU A 17 -17.68 2.37 -8.99
C LEU A 17 -17.29 3.02 -10.35
N GLN A 18 -18.23 3.64 -11.04
CA GLN A 18 -17.95 4.27 -12.34
C GLN A 18 -16.99 5.45 -12.20
N ASP A 19 -17.20 6.30 -11.22
CA ASP A 19 -16.33 7.46 -10.95
C ASP A 19 -14.95 7.01 -10.44
N ALA A 20 -14.89 6.01 -9.57
CA ALA A 20 -13.64 5.46 -9.07
C ALA A 20 -12.79 4.88 -10.21
N VAL A 21 -13.40 4.13 -11.13
CA VAL A 21 -12.70 3.55 -12.28
C VAL A 21 -12.26 4.64 -13.27
N ARG A 22 -13.10 5.65 -13.51
CA ARG A 22 -12.72 6.80 -14.35
C ARG A 22 -11.52 7.53 -13.76
N TYR A 23 -11.52 7.78 -12.46
CA TYR A 23 -10.39 8.39 -11.76
C TYR A 23 -9.12 7.52 -11.87
N ALA A 24 -9.23 6.22 -11.59
CA ALA A 24 -8.10 5.32 -11.66
C ALA A 24 -7.46 5.26 -13.07
N THR A 25 -8.26 5.34 -14.12
CA THR A 25 -7.75 5.29 -15.51
C THR A 25 -7.25 6.65 -16.02
N GLN A 26 -7.98 7.73 -15.75
CA GLN A 26 -7.70 9.05 -16.34
C GLN A 26 -6.76 9.90 -15.47
N VAL A 27 -6.76 9.69 -14.14
CA VAL A 27 -5.92 10.45 -13.21
C VAL A 27 -4.74 9.61 -12.74
N LEU A 28 -4.98 8.42 -12.15
CA LEU A 28 -3.90 7.55 -11.68
C LEU A 28 -3.12 6.90 -12.82
N GLY A 29 -3.67 6.78 -14.03
CA GLY A 29 -3.01 6.11 -15.13
C GLY A 29 -2.94 4.58 -14.97
N LEU A 30 -3.94 3.96 -14.32
CA LEU A 30 -4.03 2.51 -14.23
C LEU A 30 -4.73 1.94 -15.47
N GLU A 31 -4.38 0.69 -15.81
CA GLU A 31 -5.04 -0.04 -16.89
C GLU A 31 -6.12 -0.97 -16.32
N ILE A 32 -7.30 -0.99 -16.93
CA ILE A 32 -8.32 -1.97 -16.58
C ILE A 32 -7.86 -3.34 -17.04
N ALA A 33 -7.64 -4.26 -16.10
CA ALA A 33 -7.33 -5.65 -16.38
C ALA A 33 -8.61 -6.43 -16.74
N ARG A 34 -9.68 -6.26 -15.94
CA ARG A 34 -10.99 -6.87 -16.17
C ARG A 34 -12.09 -6.20 -15.38
N LYS A 35 -13.35 -6.50 -15.76
CA LYS A 35 -14.56 -6.10 -15.05
C LYS A 35 -15.39 -7.34 -14.78
N GLU A 36 -15.79 -7.57 -13.54
CA GLU A 36 -16.54 -8.75 -13.13
C GLU A 36 -17.62 -8.38 -12.12
N GLY A 37 -18.88 -8.55 -12.52
CA GLY A 37 -20.01 -8.20 -11.66
C GLY A 37 -19.94 -6.75 -11.17
N LYS A 38 -19.78 -6.59 -9.87
CA LYS A 38 -19.69 -5.31 -9.17
C LYS A 38 -18.25 -4.91 -8.81
N ALA A 39 -17.26 -5.48 -9.49
CA ALA A 39 -15.85 -5.19 -9.24
C ALA A 39 -15.10 -4.87 -10.54
N VAL A 40 -14.13 -3.98 -10.45
CA VAL A 40 -13.20 -3.66 -11.53
C VAL A 40 -11.78 -3.77 -10.99
N TYR A 41 -10.97 -4.55 -11.72
CA TYR A 41 -9.59 -4.85 -11.40
C TYR A 41 -8.68 -4.01 -12.29
N LEU A 42 -7.76 -3.30 -11.66
CA LEU A 42 -6.87 -2.36 -12.32
C LEU A 42 -5.42 -2.74 -12.00
N ARG A 43 -4.54 -2.53 -12.97
CA ARG A 43 -3.13 -2.83 -12.80
C ARG A 43 -2.25 -1.62 -13.08
N SER A 44 -1.11 -1.59 -12.43
CA SER A 44 -0.06 -0.58 -12.56
C SER A 44 1.28 -1.16 -13.03
N ASP A 45 1.34 -2.47 -13.22
CA ASP A 45 2.53 -3.21 -13.61
C ASP A 45 2.16 -4.58 -14.24
N ASN A 46 3.06 -5.57 -14.18
CA ASN A 46 2.85 -6.90 -14.75
C ASN A 46 2.00 -7.85 -13.89
N ARG A 47 1.60 -7.45 -12.68
CA ARG A 47 0.64 -8.21 -11.86
C ARG A 47 -0.71 -8.28 -12.57
N ASP A 48 -1.51 -9.30 -12.26
CA ASP A 48 -2.88 -9.38 -12.79
C ASP A 48 -3.66 -8.10 -12.43
N HIS A 49 -3.61 -7.71 -11.17
CA HIS A 49 -4.13 -6.43 -10.69
C HIS A 49 -3.33 -5.95 -9.46
N THR A 50 -3.36 -4.64 -9.21
CA THR A 50 -2.76 -3.99 -8.03
C THR A 50 -3.78 -3.19 -7.23
N LEU A 51 -4.91 -2.83 -7.86
CA LEU A 51 -6.05 -2.17 -7.25
C LEU A 51 -7.34 -2.82 -7.74
N CYS A 52 -8.27 -3.09 -6.82
CA CYS A 52 -9.62 -3.51 -7.15
C CYS A 52 -10.61 -2.57 -6.46
N TYR A 53 -11.44 -1.91 -7.26
CA TYR A 53 -12.63 -1.25 -6.74
C TYR A 53 -13.86 -2.16 -6.84
N PHE A 54 -14.66 -2.21 -5.79
CA PHE A 54 -15.95 -2.90 -5.79
C PHE A 54 -17.06 -2.03 -5.20
N GLU A 55 -18.30 -2.19 -5.70
CA GLU A 55 -19.46 -1.52 -5.12
C GLU A 55 -19.64 -1.96 -3.67
N GLY A 56 -19.55 -1.02 -2.74
CA GLY A 56 -19.66 -1.30 -1.32
C GLY A 56 -19.37 -0.10 -0.44
N ASP A 57 -19.28 -0.33 0.86
CA ASP A 57 -18.89 0.71 1.81
C ASP A 57 -17.43 1.14 1.55
N PRO A 58 -17.14 2.43 1.40
CA PRO A 58 -15.76 2.93 1.25
C PRO A 58 -14.81 2.57 2.41
N ARG A 59 -15.34 2.17 3.56
CA ARG A 59 -14.54 1.66 4.68
C ARG A 59 -14.11 0.21 4.52
N ASP A 60 -14.77 -0.55 3.63
CA ASP A 60 -14.40 -1.93 3.35
C ASP A 60 -13.14 -1.97 2.51
N HIS A 61 -12.15 -2.67 3.03
CA HIS A 61 -10.86 -2.82 2.36
C HIS A 61 -10.22 -4.17 2.65
N SER A 62 -9.30 -4.58 1.80
CA SER A 62 -8.30 -5.59 2.13
C SER A 62 -6.97 -5.27 1.44
N VAL A 63 -5.88 -5.73 2.05
CA VAL A 63 -4.53 -5.59 1.50
C VAL A 63 -3.91 -6.97 1.44
N ALA A 64 -3.31 -7.30 0.30
CA ALA A 64 -2.70 -8.60 0.07
C ALA A 64 -1.18 -8.54 0.04
N PHE A 65 -0.58 -9.59 0.59
CA PHE A 65 0.85 -9.87 0.52
C PHE A 65 1.08 -11.28 0.03
N ASP A 66 2.18 -11.49 -0.68
CA ASP A 66 2.54 -12.79 -1.24
C ASP A 66 3.24 -13.68 -0.22
N VAL A 67 2.94 -14.97 -0.29
CA VAL A 67 3.74 -16.07 0.28
C VAL A 67 4.11 -17.03 -0.86
N ASP A 68 5.27 -17.71 -0.73
CA ASP A 68 5.83 -18.47 -1.87
C ASP A 68 5.34 -19.90 -1.96
N THR A 69 5.00 -20.54 -0.84
CA THR A 69 4.67 -21.97 -0.86
C THR A 69 3.37 -22.30 -0.13
N PRO A 70 2.72 -23.43 -0.47
CA PRO A 70 1.56 -23.92 0.28
C PRO A 70 1.86 -24.15 1.77
N GLU A 71 3.07 -24.62 2.08
CA GLU A 71 3.51 -24.86 3.45
C GLU A 71 3.64 -23.57 4.25
N GLU A 72 4.10 -22.48 3.62
CA GLU A 72 4.14 -21.16 4.25
C GLU A 72 2.72 -20.64 4.53
N LEU A 73 1.78 -20.86 3.60
CA LEU A 73 0.39 -20.45 3.79
C LEU A 73 -0.29 -21.27 4.90
N ASP A 74 -0.01 -22.59 5.02
CA ASP A 74 -0.47 -23.44 6.11
C ASP A 74 0.13 -22.99 7.44
N HIS A 75 1.44 -22.73 7.45
CA HIS A 75 2.15 -22.22 8.62
C HIS A 75 1.59 -20.87 9.07
N ALA A 76 1.26 -19.98 8.12
CA ALA A 76 0.67 -18.68 8.41
C ALA A 76 -0.70 -18.83 9.10
N LEU A 77 -1.58 -19.69 8.57
CA LEU A 77 -2.89 -19.95 9.18
C LEU A 77 -2.74 -20.51 10.61
N ALA A 78 -1.86 -21.50 10.78
CA ALA A 78 -1.60 -22.13 12.10
C ALA A 78 -1.01 -21.11 13.09
N SER A 79 -0.06 -20.28 12.66
CA SER A 79 0.59 -19.28 13.52
C SER A 79 -0.37 -18.17 13.94
N LEU A 80 -1.22 -17.69 13.02
CA LEU A 80 -2.23 -16.67 13.30
C LEU A 80 -3.28 -17.20 14.28
N THR A 81 -3.85 -18.38 14.01
CA THR A 81 -4.87 -18.97 14.88
C THR A 81 -4.31 -19.38 16.25
N GLY A 82 -3.09 -19.95 16.28
CA GLY A 82 -2.39 -20.27 17.52
C GLY A 82 -2.02 -19.04 18.35
N GLY A 83 -1.81 -17.90 17.70
CA GLY A 83 -1.61 -16.59 18.33
C GLY A 83 -2.90 -15.88 18.77
N GLY A 84 -4.06 -16.51 18.56
CA GLY A 84 -5.37 -15.97 18.96
C GLY A 84 -5.96 -14.96 17.97
N TYR A 85 -5.40 -14.84 16.77
CA TYR A 85 -5.94 -13.96 15.72
C TYR A 85 -7.04 -14.68 14.92
N THR A 86 -8.05 -13.92 14.51
CA THR A 86 -9.09 -14.44 13.62
C THR A 86 -8.52 -14.61 12.21
N ALA A 87 -8.28 -15.86 11.82
CA ALA A 87 -7.76 -16.20 10.51
C ALA A 87 -8.48 -17.42 9.92
N ARG A 88 -8.62 -17.47 8.60
CA ARG A 88 -9.26 -18.58 7.87
C ARG A 88 -8.71 -18.69 6.45
N ARG A 89 -8.91 -19.84 5.84
CA ARG A 89 -8.76 -19.99 4.39
C ARG A 89 -9.79 -19.15 3.64
N GLY A 90 -9.44 -18.69 2.47
CA GLY A 90 -10.36 -18.09 1.53
C GLY A 90 -11.43 -19.10 1.08
N THR A 91 -12.61 -18.58 0.74
CA THR A 91 -13.62 -19.38 0.05
C THR A 91 -13.24 -19.57 -1.42
N ALA A 92 -13.88 -20.52 -2.11
CA ALA A 92 -13.67 -20.73 -3.55
C ALA A 92 -13.94 -19.43 -4.35
N ASP A 93 -15.01 -18.72 -4.00
CA ASP A 93 -15.37 -17.44 -4.63
C ASP A 93 -14.31 -16.35 -4.37
N GLU A 94 -13.75 -16.30 -3.15
CA GLU A 94 -12.69 -15.35 -2.82
C GLU A 94 -11.41 -15.66 -3.60
N ILE A 95 -11.02 -16.92 -3.71
CA ILE A 95 -9.87 -17.40 -4.48
C ILE A 95 -10.02 -17.01 -5.96
N GLU A 96 -11.18 -17.31 -6.55
CA GLU A 96 -11.49 -16.99 -7.94
C GLU A 96 -11.43 -15.47 -8.17
N GLN A 97 -12.12 -14.68 -7.34
CA GLN A 97 -12.13 -13.21 -7.45
C GLN A 97 -10.75 -12.57 -7.29
N ARG A 98 -9.84 -13.15 -6.51
CA ARG A 98 -8.47 -12.61 -6.30
C ARG A 98 -7.50 -13.06 -7.37
N TYR A 99 -7.89 -14.04 -8.21
CA TYR A 99 -7.00 -14.63 -9.23
C TYR A 99 -5.72 -15.18 -8.60
N VAL A 100 -5.89 -15.98 -7.56
CA VAL A 100 -4.81 -16.63 -6.80
C VAL A 100 -5.08 -18.14 -6.73
N ARG A 101 -4.06 -18.92 -6.44
CA ARG A 101 -4.23 -20.36 -6.22
C ARG A 101 -4.88 -20.68 -4.89
N ASP A 102 -4.53 -19.91 -3.85
CA ASP A 102 -5.10 -20.05 -2.51
C ASP A 102 -4.83 -18.78 -1.69
N LEU A 103 -5.55 -18.58 -0.59
CA LEU A 103 -5.31 -17.46 0.31
C LEU A 103 -5.73 -17.75 1.75
N VAL A 104 -5.09 -17.05 2.67
CA VAL A 104 -5.50 -16.91 4.07
C VAL A 104 -5.96 -15.47 4.30
N VAL A 105 -7.12 -15.32 4.91
CA VAL A 105 -7.69 -14.02 5.29
C VAL A 105 -7.63 -13.90 6.79
N PHE A 106 -7.13 -12.77 7.28
CA PHE A 106 -7.12 -12.45 8.70
C PHE A 106 -7.34 -10.96 8.95
N THR A 107 -7.50 -10.60 10.21
CA THR A 107 -7.61 -9.21 10.64
C THR A 107 -6.41 -8.89 11.52
N ASP A 108 -5.70 -7.80 11.21
CA ASP A 108 -4.62 -7.31 12.07
C ASP A 108 -5.18 -6.82 13.42
N PRO A 109 -4.34 -6.57 14.44
CA PRO A 109 -4.85 -6.19 15.75
C PRO A 109 -5.64 -4.87 15.78
N SER A 110 -5.49 -4.00 14.79
CA SER A 110 -6.27 -2.76 14.67
C SER A 110 -7.58 -2.93 13.89
N GLY A 111 -7.79 -4.06 13.23
CA GLY A 111 -9.01 -4.34 12.48
C GLY A 111 -8.86 -4.21 10.97
N ASN A 112 -7.66 -4.02 10.44
CA ASN A 112 -7.43 -4.04 9.00
C ASN A 112 -7.51 -5.47 8.47
N ARG A 113 -8.25 -5.68 7.38
CA ARG A 113 -8.34 -6.97 6.71
C ARG A 113 -7.11 -7.18 5.83
N ILE A 114 -6.38 -8.27 6.11
CA ILE A 114 -5.16 -8.66 5.41
C ILE A 114 -5.38 -10.01 4.74
N GLU A 115 -4.81 -10.17 3.55
CA GLU A 115 -4.87 -11.39 2.77
C GLU A 115 -3.41 -11.85 2.50
N LEU A 116 -3.10 -13.13 2.81
CA LEU A 116 -1.86 -13.77 2.36
C LEU A 116 -2.22 -14.63 1.16
N VAL A 117 -1.58 -14.39 0.03
CA VAL A 117 -1.95 -15.02 -1.24
C VAL A 117 -0.82 -15.89 -1.78
N LEU A 118 -1.20 -17.04 -2.33
CA LEU A 118 -0.31 -18.01 -2.95
C LEU A 118 -0.51 -18.03 -4.46
N ASP A 119 0.59 -18.06 -5.21
CA ASP A 119 0.61 -18.16 -6.67
C ASP A 119 -0.39 -17.21 -7.36
N PRO A 120 -0.30 -15.90 -7.12
CA PRO A 120 -1.17 -14.94 -7.79
C PRO A 120 -0.87 -14.89 -9.29
N HIS A 121 -1.92 -14.74 -10.09
CA HIS A 121 -1.77 -14.65 -11.53
C HIS A 121 -0.96 -13.41 -11.93
N HIS A 122 -0.17 -13.54 -12.98
CA HIS A 122 0.50 -12.45 -13.65
C HIS A 122 -0.15 -12.18 -15.00
N SER A 123 -0.22 -10.93 -15.40
CA SER A 123 -0.69 -10.57 -16.72
C SER A 123 0.36 -10.97 -17.76
N GLY A 124 -0.06 -11.73 -18.77
CA GLY A 124 0.79 -12.07 -19.93
C GLY A 124 0.99 -10.89 -20.89
N ARG A 125 0.42 -9.73 -20.60
CA ARG A 125 0.48 -8.54 -21.45
C ARG A 125 1.31 -7.44 -20.78
N ARG A 126 2.06 -6.70 -21.60
CA ARG A 126 2.71 -5.48 -21.13
C ARG A 126 1.67 -4.50 -20.57
N TYR A 127 2.03 -3.75 -19.52
CA TYR A 127 1.23 -2.67 -18.99
C TYR A 127 1.18 -1.48 -19.97
N PHE A 128 -0.04 -1.08 -20.36
CA PHE A 128 -0.32 0.05 -21.23
C PHE A 128 -1.43 0.91 -20.63
N PRO A 129 -1.09 1.94 -19.86
CA PRO A 129 -2.09 2.83 -19.29
C PRO A 129 -2.74 3.71 -20.34
N SER A 130 -4.00 4.08 -20.13
CA SER A 130 -4.67 5.10 -20.95
C SER A 130 -4.10 6.50 -20.77
N ARG A 131 -3.42 6.74 -19.65
CA ARG A 131 -2.60 7.91 -19.35
C ARG A 131 -1.24 7.44 -18.86
N ASP A 132 -0.19 7.84 -19.53
CA ASP A 132 1.18 7.59 -19.06
C ASP A 132 1.53 8.54 -17.91
N ALA A 133 1.50 8.01 -16.69
CA ALA A 133 1.90 8.70 -15.47
C ALA A 133 3.35 8.41 -15.07
N GLY A 134 4.09 7.64 -15.87
CA GLY A 134 5.43 7.17 -15.55
C GLY A 134 5.45 6.08 -14.47
N ILE A 135 4.32 5.41 -14.19
CA ILE A 135 4.26 4.39 -13.14
C ILE A 135 5.18 3.22 -13.49
N THR A 136 6.04 2.86 -12.53
CA THR A 136 6.91 1.67 -12.61
C THR A 136 6.37 0.50 -11.78
N GLY A 137 5.43 0.74 -10.89
CA GLY A 137 4.74 -0.31 -10.13
C GLY A 137 4.01 0.20 -8.89
N PHE A 138 3.19 -0.68 -8.33
CA PHE A 138 2.60 -0.52 -7.00
C PHE A 138 3.68 -0.79 -5.95
N SER A 139 3.93 0.16 -5.05
CA SER A 139 5.11 0.14 -4.19
C SER A 139 4.81 -0.14 -2.73
N HIS A 140 3.96 0.66 -2.09
CA HIS A 140 3.66 0.53 -0.67
C HIS A 140 2.28 1.08 -0.30
N ILE A 141 1.90 0.84 0.94
CA ILE A 141 0.69 1.41 1.55
C ILE A 141 0.98 2.03 2.92
N GLY A 142 0.16 2.98 3.29
CA GLY A 142 -0.07 3.34 4.68
C GLY A 142 -1.31 2.64 5.22
N LEU A 143 -1.21 2.07 6.41
CA LEU A 143 -2.36 1.59 7.19
C LEU A 143 -2.55 2.47 8.42
N ARG A 144 -3.81 2.66 8.81
CA ARG A 144 -4.17 3.27 10.09
C ARG A 144 -4.09 2.23 11.19
N THR A 145 -3.54 2.62 12.33
CA THR A 145 -3.39 1.76 13.50
C THR A 145 -3.98 2.42 14.75
N LEU A 146 -4.69 1.63 15.55
CA LEU A 146 -5.24 2.07 16.84
C LEU A 146 -4.18 2.04 17.95
N ASP A 147 -3.15 1.19 17.81
CA ASP A 147 -2.03 1.05 18.74
C ASP A 147 -0.75 0.73 17.98
N PRO A 148 0.07 1.73 17.66
CA PRO A 148 1.27 1.54 16.85
C PRO A 148 2.29 0.55 17.44
N ARG A 149 2.41 0.47 18.77
CA ARG A 149 3.39 -0.43 19.40
C ARG A 149 2.95 -1.89 19.31
N ARG A 150 1.68 -2.14 19.58
CA ARG A 150 1.09 -3.47 19.45
C ARG A 150 1.17 -3.96 18.01
N ASP A 151 0.80 -3.10 17.07
CA ASP A 151 0.76 -3.46 15.66
C ASP A 151 2.17 -3.58 15.06
N GLU A 152 3.13 -2.72 15.46
CA GLU A 152 4.55 -2.93 15.11
C GLU A 152 5.04 -4.31 15.59
N ALA A 153 4.73 -4.68 16.83
CA ALA A 153 5.12 -6.00 17.36
C ALA A 153 4.47 -7.14 16.55
N PHE A 154 3.20 -7.01 16.19
CA PHE A 154 2.52 -7.98 15.35
C PHE A 154 3.22 -8.14 13.98
N TRP A 155 3.48 -7.05 13.28
CA TRP A 155 4.09 -7.08 11.96
C TRP A 155 5.56 -7.53 11.98
N THR A 156 6.30 -7.27 13.05
CA THR A 156 7.73 -7.63 13.14
C THR A 156 7.98 -8.98 13.77
N GLN A 157 7.14 -9.41 14.72
CA GLN A 157 7.37 -10.67 15.47
C GLN A 157 6.59 -11.85 14.88
N LEU A 158 5.53 -11.61 14.11
CA LEU A 158 4.74 -12.65 13.48
C LEU A 158 4.91 -12.66 11.96
N LEU A 159 4.95 -11.50 11.30
CA LEU A 159 4.93 -11.33 9.84
C LEU A 159 6.29 -10.93 9.23
N SER A 160 7.39 -11.20 9.85
CA SER A 160 8.77 -10.99 9.36
C SER A 160 9.11 -9.58 8.85
N ALA A 161 8.22 -8.58 9.01
CA ALA A 161 8.52 -7.21 8.62
C ALA A 161 9.62 -6.62 9.52
N LYS A 162 10.40 -5.70 8.98
CA LYS A 162 11.51 -5.06 9.72
C LYS A 162 11.31 -3.54 9.75
N VAL A 163 11.56 -2.94 10.89
CA VAL A 163 11.52 -1.47 11.01
C VAL A 163 12.68 -0.86 10.25
N SER A 164 12.39 0.05 9.34
CA SER A 164 13.40 0.88 8.68
C SER A 164 13.62 2.19 9.42
N ASP A 165 12.57 2.92 9.67
CA ASP A 165 12.61 4.17 10.45
C ASP A 165 11.29 4.34 11.21
N ARG A 166 11.23 5.32 12.13
CA ARG A 166 10.00 5.75 12.79
C ARG A 166 9.85 7.27 12.73
N ILE A 167 8.61 7.75 12.59
CA ILE A 167 8.25 9.15 12.82
C ILE A 167 7.32 9.18 14.03
N GLY A 168 7.81 9.65 15.18
CA GLY A 168 7.10 9.49 16.44
C GLY A 168 6.83 8.01 16.73
N GLN A 169 5.54 7.66 16.78
CA GLN A 169 5.10 6.27 16.98
C GLN A 169 4.79 5.52 15.68
N ALA A 170 4.86 6.19 14.52
CA ALA A 170 4.58 5.57 13.23
C ALA A 170 5.80 4.81 12.69
N PRO A 171 5.80 3.45 12.67
CA PRO A 171 6.86 2.67 12.08
C PRO A 171 6.70 2.61 10.55
N LEU A 172 7.83 2.67 9.87
CA LEU A 172 7.97 2.42 8.43
C LEU A 172 8.62 1.05 8.27
N LEU A 173 7.87 0.09 7.72
CA LEU A 173 8.21 -1.34 7.75
C LEU A 173 8.58 -1.83 6.34
N ARG A 174 9.73 -2.51 6.23
CA ARG A 174 10.14 -3.21 5.02
C ARG A 174 9.90 -4.71 5.13
N ILE A 175 9.65 -5.35 3.99
CA ILE A 175 9.62 -6.81 3.82
C ILE A 175 10.64 -7.27 2.77
N ASP A 176 11.17 -6.34 2.01
CA ASP A 176 12.24 -6.51 1.02
C ASP A 176 13.30 -5.41 1.18
N GLU A 177 14.08 -5.14 0.13
CA GLU A 177 15.12 -4.09 0.13
C GLU A 177 14.54 -2.66 0.09
N ILE A 178 13.28 -2.47 -0.29
CA ILE A 178 12.67 -1.14 -0.35
C ILE A 178 12.46 -0.64 1.07
N HIS A 179 12.81 0.62 1.32
CA HIS A 179 12.78 1.23 2.66
C HIS A 179 11.51 0.92 3.43
N HIS A 180 10.37 0.87 2.79
CA HIS A 180 9.12 0.38 3.38
C HIS A 180 8.11 -0.05 2.31
N LYS A 181 7.39 -1.11 2.62
CA LYS A 181 6.20 -1.59 1.89
C LYS A 181 4.92 -1.30 2.68
N LEU A 182 5.08 -1.01 3.96
CA LEU A 182 4.00 -0.72 4.88
C LEU A 182 4.44 0.38 5.85
N ALA A 183 3.55 1.35 6.09
CA ALA A 183 3.69 2.32 7.17
C ALA A 183 2.44 2.26 8.06
N LEU A 184 2.61 2.32 9.39
CA LEU A 184 1.50 2.29 10.34
C LEU A 184 1.34 3.68 10.96
N PHE A 185 0.23 4.33 10.66
CA PHE A 185 -0.05 5.68 11.16
C PHE A 185 -1.08 5.66 12.28
N PRO A 186 -0.78 6.25 13.45
CA PRO A 186 -1.74 6.39 14.54
C PRO A 186 -3.04 7.04 14.07
N SER A 187 -4.17 6.43 14.39
CA SER A 187 -5.50 6.93 14.01
C SER A 187 -6.56 6.45 15.01
N ALA A 188 -7.73 7.07 14.99
CA ALA A 188 -8.87 6.66 15.81
C ALA A 188 -9.67 5.49 15.20
N PHE A 189 -9.38 5.09 13.96
CA PHE A 189 -10.06 4.02 13.22
C PHE A 189 -9.09 3.32 12.27
N PRO A 190 -9.32 2.02 11.96
CA PRO A 190 -8.52 1.28 10.98
C PRO A 190 -8.82 1.74 9.55
N GLY A 191 -8.00 1.31 8.60
CA GLY A 191 -8.22 1.56 7.18
C GLY A 191 -6.92 1.78 6.42
N VAL A 192 -7.01 1.76 5.09
CA VAL A 192 -5.92 2.19 4.24
C VAL A 192 -5.80 3.71 4.33
N GLN A 193 -4.61 4.19 4.67
CA GLN A 193 -4.33 5.62 4.81
C GLN A 193 -3.93 6.23 3.46
N HIS A 194 -3.02 5.56 2.73
CA HIS A 194 -2.67 5.92 1.36
C HIS A 194 -2.19 4.71 0.56
N ILE A 195 -2.21 4.86 -0.77
CA ILE A 195 -1.71 3.88 -1.74
C ILE A 195 -0.64 4.56 -2.59
N ASN A 196 0.57 4.00 -2.60
CA ASN A 196 1.69 4.54 -3.35
C ASN A 196 1.90 3.80 -4.67
N HIS A 197 2.08 4.57 -5.75
CA HIS A 197 2.62 4.09 -7.01
C HIS A 197 3.98 4.77 -7.24
N GLN A 198 5.02 3.95 -7.42
CA GLN A 198 6.32 4.48 -7.80
C GLN A 198 6.28 4.93 -9.26
N VAL A 199 6.86 6.10 -9.52
CA VAL A 199 7.05 6.64 -10.87
C VAL A 199 8.54 6.70 -11.21
N GLU A 200 8.85 6.77 -12.50
CA GLU A 200 10.23 6.63 -12.99
C GLU A 200 11.12 7.79 -12.56
N SER A 201 10.59 9.01 -12.59
CA SER A 201 11.42 10.21 -12.43
C SER A 201 10.74 11.32 -11.63
N VAL A 202 11.54 12.32 -11.25
CA VAL A 202 11.05 13.57 -10.67
C VAL A 202 10.15 14.32 -11.65
N ASP A 203 10.43 14.23 -12.95
CA ASP A 203 9.61 14.88 -13.98
C ASP A 203 8.19 14.32 -14.01
N ASP A 204 8.01 13.01 -13.72
CA ASP A 204 6.68 12.40 -13.62
C ASP A 204 5.91 12.93 -12.42
N VAL A 205 6.58 13.09 -11.28
CA VAL A 205 5.99 13.72 -10.09
C VAL A 205 5.56 15.16 -10.41
N MET A 206 6.39 15.93 -11.09
CA MET A 206 6.12 17.34 -11.40
C MET A 206 5.06 17.49 -12.49
N ARG A 207 5.07 16.66 -13.52
CA ARG A 207 3.98 16.61 -14.52
C ARG A 207 2.64 16.28 -13.88
N ALA A 208 2.62 15.31 -12.97
CA ALA A 208 1.43 14.98 -12.20
C ALA A 208 0.97 16.16 -11.32
N TYR A 209 1.88 16.86 -10.66
CA TYR A 209 1.56 18.02 -9.85
C TYR A 209 0.80 19.10 -10.63
N TYR A 210 1.30 19.48 -11.81
CA TYR A 210 0.63 20.50 -12.64
C TYR A 210 -0.69 20.02 -13.21
N MET A 211 -0.76 18.76 -13.67
CA MET A 211 -2.01 18.16 -14.17
C MET A 211 -3.10 18.10 -13.09
N LEU A 212 -2.76 17.67 -11.87
CA LEU A 212 -3.73 17.60 -10.75
C LEU A 212 -4.28 18.99 -10.41
N ARG A 213 -3.42 20.01 -10.42
CA ARG A 213 -3.84 21.41 -10.22
C ARG A 213 -4.79 21.90 -11.33
N GLU A 214 -4.47 21.59 -12.57
CA GLU A 214 -5.31 21.94 -13.72
C GLU A 214 -6.69 21.25 -13.64
N LEU A 215 -6.73 20.02 -13.18
CA LEU A 215 -7.96 19.25 -12.96
C LEU A 215 -8.71 19.65 -11.67
N GLY A 216 -8.16 20.53 -10.85
CA GLY A 216 -8.75 20.91 -9.57
C GLY A 216 -8.76 19.79 -8.52
N ILE A 217 -7.89 18.78 -8.66
CA ILE A 217 -7.77 17.68 -7.71
C ILE A 217 -6.98 18.16 -6.49
N PRO A 218 -7.50 17.97 -5.26
CA PRO A 218 -6.82 18.41 -4.06
C PRO A 218 -5.47 17.73 -3.86
N ILE A 219 -4.40 18.52 -3.82
CA ILE A 219 -3.07 18.07 -3.43
C ILE A 219 -3.02 18.15 -1.90
N ARG A 220 -2.83 17.00 -1.26
CA ARG A 220 -2.84 16.88 0.20
C ARG A 220 -1.47 17.05 0.82
N PHE A 221 -0.40 16.74 0.07
CA PHE A 221 0.96 16.92 0.53
C PHE A 221 1.96 16.87 -0.63
N GLY A 222 2.95 17.71 -0.65
CA GLY A 222 3.98 17.74 -1.67
C GLY A 222 3.78 18.85 -2.73
N PRO A 223 4.62 18.87 -3.77
CA PRO A 223 5.81 18.06 -3.94
C PRO A 223 6.82 18.23 -2.80
N GLY A 224 7.49 17.15 -2.43
CA GLY A 224 8.43 17.16 -1.32
C GLY A 224 9.42 15.99 -1.37
N ARG A 225 10.35 15.96 -0.40
CA ARG A 225 11.27 14.85 -0.20
C ARG A 225 11.20 14.37 1.25
N HIS A 226 10.97 13.09 1.45
CA HIS A 226 10.96 12.46 2.77
C HIS A 226 12.37 12.31 3.33
N PRO A 227 12.67 12.77 4.56
CA PRO A 227 13.97 12.56 5.20
C PRO A 227 14.22 11.10 5.59
N THR A 228 13.16 10.30 5.78
CA THR A 228 13.23 8.88 6.09
C THR A 228 13.70 8.07 4.89
N SER A 229 12.84 7.92 3.90
CA SER A 229 13.08 7.09 2.71
C SER A 229 13.89 7.77 1.61
N GLY A 230 14.08 9.09 1.66
CA GLY A 230 14.70 9.87 0.58
C GLY A 230 13.81 10.07 -0.65
N ALA A 231 12.63 9.47 -0.69
CA ALA A 231 11.72 9.56 -1.83
C ALA A 231 11.21 10.97 -2.05
N ILE A 232 11.14 11.38 -3.32
CA ILE A 232 10.41 12.57 -3.76
C ILE A 232 8.97 12.14 -3.98
N PHE A 233 8.03 12.89 -3.44
CA PHE A 233 6.63 12.47 -3.30
C PHE A 233 5.62 13.54 -3.68
N LEU A 234 4.41 13.09 -3.97
CA LEU A 234 3.22 13.91 -4.18
C LEU A 234 1.98 13.12 -3.74
N TYR A 235 1.27 13.60 -2.71
CA TYR A 235 0.01 13.02 -2.23
C TYR A 235 -1.17 13.84 -2.72
N PHE A 236 -2.21 13.16 -3.18
CA PHE A 236 -3.42 13.78 -3.71
C PHE A 236 -4.66 12.94 -3.41
N GLU A 237 -5.81 13.60 -3.43
CA GLU A 237 -7.07 12.96 -3.06
C GLU A 237 -7.72 12.29 -4.27
N GLY A 238 -8.24 11.10 -4.05
CA GLY A 238 -9.03 10.33 -4.98
C GLY A 238 -10.47 10.08 -4.51
N PRO A 239 -11.15 9.11 -5.14
CA PRO A 239 -12.52 8.74 -4.80
C PRO A 239 -12.67 8.38 -3.33
N ASP A 240 -13.84 8.70 -2.76
CA ASP A 240 -14.19 8.43 -1.38
C ASP A 240 -13.19 8.97 -0.33
N GLY A 241 -12.39 9.99 -0.70
CA GLY A 241 -11.37 10.58 0.16
C GLY A 241 -10.10 9.75 0.31
N MET A 242 -9.91 8.71 -0.51
CA MET A 242 -8.67 7.92 -0.52
C MET A 242 -7.49 8.79 -0.95
N ILE A 243 -6.38 8.66 -0.24
CA ILE A 243 -5.14 9.35 -0.59
C ILE A 243 -4.27 8.45 -1.47
N TYR A 244 -3.85 8.99 -2.59
CA TYR A 244 -2.87 8.37 -3.48
C TYR A 244 -1.55 9.11 -3.41
N GLU A 245 -0.47 8.38 -3.59
CA GLU A 245 0.87 8.93 -3.62
C GLU A 245 1.60 8.51 -4.89
N TYR A 246 2.23 9.46 -5.56
CA TYR A 246 3.32 9.18 -6.48
C TYR A 246 4.65 9.46 -5.80
N SER A 247 5.62 8.56 -5.97
CA SER A 247 6.97 8.78 -5.46
C SER A 247 8.04 8.19 -6.35
N THR A 248 9.25 8.72 -6.22
CA THR A 248 10.45 8.23 -6.91
C THR A 248 11.68 8.35 -6.03
N GLY A 249 12.72 7.55 -6.29
CA GLY A 249 13.99 7.64 -5.59
C GLY A 249 13.96 7.14 -4.15
N VAL A 250 13.07 6.20 -3.84
CA VAL A 250 13.01 5.56 -2.52
C VAL A 250 14.32 4.81 -2.22
N ARG A 251 14.83 4.97 -0.99
CA ARG A 251 16.02 4.27 -0.50
C ARG A 251 15.81 2.75 -0.56
N ARG A 252 16.88 2.05 -0.93
CA ARG A 252 17.00 0.60 -0.78
C ARG A 252 17.92 0.30 0.40
N ILE A 253 17.61 -0.76 1.11
CA ILE A 253 18.41 -1.33 2.20
C ILE A 253 18.76 -2.74 1.74
N THR A 254 19.91 -2.87 1.12
CA THR A 254 20.37 -4.13 0.54
C THR A 254 20.73 -5.15 1.62
N ALA A 255 20.94 -6.42 1.25
CA ALA A 255 21.41 -7.44 2.17
C ALA A 255 22.77 -7.07 2.82
N GLU A 256 23.61 -6.32 2.13
CA GLU A 256 24.86 -5.80 2.69
C GLU A 256 24.61 -4.69 3.70
N ASP A 257 23.73 -3.73 3.37
CA ASP A 257 23.36 -2.65 4.29
C ASP A 257 22.69 -3.21 5.56
N GLU A 258 21.91 -4.28 5.45
CA GLU A 258 21.20 -4.91 6.56
C GLU A 258 22.12 -5.26 7.75
N LYS A 259 23.38 -5.62 7.48
CA LYS A 259 24.34 -6.00 8.52
C LYS A 259 24.66 -4.85 9.49
N THR A 260 24.61 -3.62 8.99
CA THR A 260 24.96 -2.41 9.76
C THR A 260 23.79 -1.45 9.93
N TYR A 261 22.67 -1.69 9.24
CA TYR A 261 21.51 -0.82 9.29
C TYR A 261 20.94 -0.69 10.71
N ARG A 262 20.67 0.55 11.09
CA ARG A 262 20.00 0.87 12.36
C ARG A 262 18.82 1.78 12.09
N PRO A 263 17.60 1.40 12.49
CA PRO A 263 16.42 2.24 12.38
C PRO A 263 16.63 3.60 13.05
N ARG A 264 16.26 4.66 12.35
CA ARG A 264 16.29 6.02 12.89
C ARG A 264 14.92 6.37 13.45
N SER A 265 14.91 7.23 14.49
CA SER A 265 13.69 7.78 15.06
C SER A 265 13.64 9.28 14.81
N PHE A 266 12.61 9.73 14.15
CA PHE A 266 12.36 11.13 13.86
C PHE A 266 11.28 11.66 14.80
N PRO A 267 11.41 12.89 15.32
CA PRO A 267 10.36 13.50 16.13
C PRO A 267 9.11 13.77 15.29
N VAL A 268 7.95 13.97 15.92
CA VAL A 268 6.74 14.44 15.25
C VAL A 268 6.90 15.94 14.98
N ALA A 269 7.44 16.27 13.81
CA ALA A 269 7.71 17.63 13.36
C ALA A 269 7.62 17.70 11.83
N LEU A 270 7.31 18.87 11.27
CA LEU A 270 7.22 19.05 9.81
C LEU A 270 8.50 18.60 9.07
N SER A 271 9.66 18.88 9.65
CA SER A 271 10.96 18.47 9.10
C SER A 271 11.16 16.96 9.01
N SER A 272 10.38 16.17 9.77
CA SER A 272 10.42 14.72 9.73
C SER A 272 9.58 14.13 8.59
N PHE A 273 8.65 14.91 8.05
CA PHE A 273 7.81 14.53 6.91
C PHE A 273 8.35 15.07 5.58
N CYS A 274 8.91 16.28 5.56
CA CYS A 274 9.40 16.89 4.32
C CYS A 274 10.65 17.75 4.54
N MET A 275 11.69 17.45 3.77
CA MET A 275 12.95 18.24 3.75
C MET A 275 12.79 19.58 3.04
N TRP A 276 11.82 19.73 2.15
CA TRP A 276 11.64 20.92 1.31
C TRP A 276 10.62 21.93 1.87
N GLY A 277 9.98 21.60 3.02
CA GLY A 277 9.08 22.51 3.69
C GLY A 277 7.62 22.45 3.21
N SER A 278 7.24 21.48 2.37
CA SER A 278 5.84 21.21 2.07
C SER A 278 5.11 20.82 3.36
N LYS A 279 3.87 21.30 3.50
CA LYS A 279 3.05 21.05 4.69
C LYS A 279 1.96 20.04 4.38
N PRO A 280 1.81 18.95 5.17
CA PRO A 280 0.76 17.97 4.95
C PRO A 280 -0.62 18.51 5.34
N ASP A 281 -1.61 18.22 4.50
CA ASP A 281 -3.03 18.30 4.83
C ASP A 281 -3.62 16.89 4.92
N ILE A 282 -2.96 16.04 5.69
CA ILE A 282 -3.35 14.66 5.98
C ILE A 282 -3.45 14.55 7.51
N PRO A 283 -4.59 14.12 8.07
CA PRO A 283 -4.80 14.14 9.52
C PRO A 283 -3.71 13.41 10.32
N GLU A 284 -3.28 12.25 9.85
CA GLU A 284 -2.28 11.41 10.51
C GLU A 284 -0.85 12.01 10.48
N PHE A 285 -0.60 13.03 9.64
CA PHE A 285 0.69 13.73 9.50
C PHE A 285 0.70 15.09 10.21
N LYS A 286 -0.42 15.49 10.80
CA LYS A 286 -0.48 16.77 11.53
C LYS A 286 0.28 16.65 12.84
N THR A 287 1.15 17.63 13.07
CA THR A 287 1.99 17.75 14.26
C THR A 287 1.29 18.58 15.34
#